data_9c2f1ef5adbfb4ec72f579b7a841ebee
#
_entry.id   9c2f1ef5adbfb4ec72f579b7a841ebee
#
_cell.length_a   1.000
_cell.length_b   1.000
_cell.length_c   1.000
_cell.angle_alpha   90.00
_cell.angle_beta   90.00
_cell.angle_gamma   90.00
#
_symmetry.space_group_name_H-M   'P 1'
#
loop_
_entity.id
_entity.type
_entity.pdbx_description
1 polymer ?
#
loop_
_entity_poly.entity_id
_entity_poly.type
_entity_poly.pdbx_seq_one_letter_code
_entity_poly.pdbx_strand_id
1 'polypeptide(L)'
;SPKRVDLITSPDPYDGRADYWARHLATHELRHVAQIEHYTKGPYKVLYYLLGEQSTGIGLGLLVSKYVMEGDAVVAETELSNSGRGRSADFNKYLRAMYLNDDFRNWDRISLGSYKHFTPDIYTFGYHIEAYMRYQTQQYSIISNYFYIPVKYWYNPYRFLYPIKYTNG
;
A
#
# COMPACT_ATOMS: atom_id res chain seq x y z
N SER A 1 9.73 12.62 -16.52
CA SER A 1 10.69 12.23 -15.47
C SER A 1 9.93 11.56 -14.32
N PRO A 2 10.34 10.36 -13.85
CA PRO A 2 9.66 9.64 -12.75
C PRO A 2 9.76 10.37 -11.40
N LYS A 3 10.53 11.45 -11.33
CA LYS A 3 10.70 12.29 -10.13
C LYS A 3 9.85 13.57 -10.16
N ARG A 4 8.94 13.69 -11.12
CA ARG A 4 8.02 14.82 -11.21
C ARG A 4 6.65 14.42 -10.63
N VAL A 5 6.14 15.26 -9.76
CA VAL A 5 4.77 15.15 -9.21
C VAL A 5 3.97 16.34 -9.69
N ASP A 6 2.87 16.08 -10.39
CA ASP A 6 1.92 17.09 -10.81
C ASP A 6 0.66 16.99 -9.95
N LEU A 7 0.41 17.99 -9.11
CA LEU A 7 -0.77 18.05 -8.26
C LEU A 7 -1.92 18.70 -9.02
N ILE A 8 -3.02 17.98 -9.19
CA ILE A 8 -4.24 18.51 -9.79
C ILE A 8 -4.96 19.33 -8.73
N THR A 9 -5.24 20.60 -9.03
CA THR A 9 -5.81 21.58 -8.08
C THR A 9 -7.34 21.54 -7.95
N SER A 10 -7.96 20.40 -8.21
CA SER A 10 -9.42 20.23 -8.04
C SER A 10 -9.70 19.29 -6.87
N PRO A 11 -9.75 19.81 -5.63
CA PRO A 11 -10.01 18.98 -4.46
C PRO A 11 -11.44 18.45 -4.48
N ASP A 12 -11.64 17.24 -3.96
CA ASP A 12 -12.96 16.74 -3.67
C ASP A 12 -13.59 17.58 -2.56
N PRO A 13 -14.73 18.27 -2.82
CA PRO A 13 -15.40 19.09 -1.80
C PRO A 13 -15.89 18.28 -0.60
N TYR A 14 -15.96 16.95 -0.71
CA TYR A 14 -16.42 16.03 0.34
C TYR A 14 -15.28 15.26 1.03
N ASP A 15 -14.05 15.68 0.86
CA ASP A 15 -12.87 14.97 1.39
C ASP A 15 -12.93 14.73 2.92
N GLY A 16 -13.69 15.53 3.66
CA GLY A 16 -13.97 15.27 5.09
C GLY A 16 -12.73 15.18 6.00
N ARG A 17 -11.55 15.44 5.45
CA ARG A 17 -10.28 15.37 6.16
C ARG A 17 -10.01 16.68 6.92
N ALA A 18 -9.43 16.54 8.11
CA ALA A 18 -9.12 17.71 8.96
C ALA A 18 -7.92 18.52 8.46
N ASP A 19 -7.06 17.92 7.63
CA ASP A 19 -5.88 18.59 7.09
C ASP A 19 -6.09 19.00 5.62
N TYR A 20 -5.25 19.92 5.15
CA TYR A 20 -5.34 20.44 3.78
C TYR A 20 -5.05 19.34 2.76
N TRP A 21 -5.97 19.12 1.82
CA TRP A 21 -5.93 18.03 0.83
C TRP A 21 -4.60 17.93 0.05
N ALA A 22 -4.04 19.08 -0.35
CA ALA A 22 -2.80 19.08 -1.13
C ALA A 22 -1.60 18.59 -0.32
N ARG A 23 -1.61 18.78 1.02
CA ARG A 23 -0.57 18.24 1.89
C ARG A 23 -0.65 16.71 1.96
N HIS A 24 -1.85 16.16 2.09
CA HIS A 24 -2.04 14.71 2.05
C HIS A 24 -1.60 14.12 0.73
N LEU A 25 -2.07 14.70 -0.38
CA LEU A 25 -1.70 14.27 -1.72
C LEU A 25 -0.19 14.36 -1.94
N ALA A 26 0.43 15.48 -1.56
CA ALA A 26 1.87 15.64 -1.66
C ALA A 26 2.64 14.59 -0.85
N THR A 27 2.22 14.29 0.37
CA THR A 27 2.85 13.25 1.21
C THR A 27 2.76 11.87 0.55
N HIS A 28 1.58 11.55 0.01
CA HIS A 28 1.34 10.31 -0.73
C HIS A 28 2.26 10.19 -1.96
N GLU A 29 2.23 11.18 -2.84
CA GLU A 29 3.02 11.18 -4.08
C GLU A 29 4.54 11.21 -3.82
N LEU A 30 4.99 11.97 -2.82
CA LEU A 30 6.39 11.98 -2.42
C LEU A 30 6.84 10.62 -1.89
N ARG A 31 5.93 9.84 -1.28
CA ARG A 31 6.24 8.47 -0.91
C ARG A 31 6.51 7.60 -2.12
N HIS A 32 5.73 7.73 -3.19
CA HIS A 32 6.00 7.04 -4.46
C HIS A 32 7.34 7.45 -5.08
N VAL A 33 7.71 8.71 -5.01
CA VAL A 33 9.04 9.16 -5.46
C VAL A 33 10.15 8.46 -4.67
N ALA A 34 10.01 8.35 -3.34
CA ALA A 34 10.97 7.65 -2.49
C ALA A 34 11.04 6.15 -2.79
N GLN A 35 9.90 5.52 -3.07
CA GLN A 35 9.81 4.12 -3.50
C GLN A 35 10.58 3.92 -4.81
N ILE A 36 10.31 4.74 -5.82
CA ILE A 36 10.99 4.70 -7.12
C ILE A 36 12.50 4.91 -6.95
N GLU A 37 12.90 5.88 -6.14
CA GLU A 37 14.33 6.14 -5.90
C GLU A 37 15.03 4.95 -5.27
N HIS A 38 14.35 4.22 -4.39
CA HIS A 38 14.91 3.01 -3.79
C HIS A 38 15.21 1.94 -4.84
N TYR A 39 14.34 1.76 -5.85
CA TYR A 39 14.54 0.82 -6.95
C TYR A 39 15.65 1.22 -7.93
N THR A 40 16.07 2.47 -7.94
CA THR A 40 17.22 2.90 -8.76
C THR A 40 18.57 2.64 -8.07
N LYS A 41 18.56 2.07 -6.86
CA LYS A 41 19.76 1.74 -6.06
C LYS A 41 20.01 0.22 -6.08
N GLY A 42 21.23 -0.19 -5.72
CA GLY A 42 21.59 -1.60 -5.62
C GLY A 42 21.69 -2.33 -6.98
N PRO A 43 21.37 -3.63 -7.05
CA PRO A 43 21.53 -4.44 -8.27
C PRO A 43 20.65 -3.99 -9.43
N TYR A 44 19.51 -3.34 -9.15
CA TYR A 44 18.60 -2.80 -10.18
C TYR A 44 19.18 -1.62 -10.94
N LYS A 45 20.22 -0.98 -10.41
CA LYS A 45 20.95 0.08 -11.09
C LYS A 45 21.48 -0.37 -12.44
N VAL A 46 21.89 -1.63 -12.57
CA VAL A 46 22.33 -2.22 -13.84
C VAL A 46 21.20 -2.23 -14.87
N LEU A 47 20.00 -2.66 -14.43
CA LEU A 47 18.81 -2.68 -15.30
C LEU A 47 18.39 -1.27 -15.72
N TYR A 48 18.51 -0.32 -14.82
CA TYR A 48 18.26 1.10 -15.11
C TYR A 48 19.22 1.65 -16.16
N TYR A 49 20.50 1.29 -16.12
CA TYR A 49 21.47 1.70 -17.14
C TYR A 49 21.22 1.07 -18.52
N LEU A 50 20.70 -0.15 -18.56
CA LEU A 50 20.42 -0.86 -19.81
C LEU A 50 19.09 -0.41 -20.46
N LEU A 51 18.07 -0.20 -19.68
CA LEU A 51 16.69 0.04 -20.15
C LEU A 51 16.15 1.44 -19.82
N GLY A 52 16.96 2.27 -19.16
CA GLY A 52 16.58 3.61 -18.76
C GLY A 52 15.40 3.61 -17.76
N GLU A 53 14.61 4.69 -17.79
CA GLU A 53 13.46 4.87 -16.89
C GLU A 53 12.37 3.79 -17.02
N GLN A 54 12.30 3.13 -18.18
CA GLN A 54 11.35 2.02 -18.42
C GLN A 54 11.59 0.83 -17.50
N SER A 55 12.86 0.60 -17.11
CA SER A 55 13.20 -0.48 -16.18
C SER A 55 12.56 -0.33 -14.81
N THR A 56 12.35 0.91 -14.37
CA THR A 56 11.70 1.19 -13.08
C THR A 56 10.22 0.81 -13.13
N GLY A 57 9.52 1.13 -14.22
CA GLY A 57 8.13 0.74 -14.42
C GLY A 57 7.94 -0.77 -14.51
N ILE A 58 8.83 -1.46 -15.24
CA ILE A 58 8.83 -2.92 -15.37
C ILE A 58 9.15 -3.58 -14.02
N GLY A 59 10.18 -3.11 -13.32
CA GLY A 59 10.58 -3.65 -12.01
C GLY A 59 9.48 -3.49 -10.97
N LEU A 60 8.89 -2.30 -10.86
CA LEU A 60 7.78 -2.05 -9.95
C LEU A 60 6.53 -2.86 -10.32
N GLY A 61 6.18 -2.89 -11.62
CA GLY A 61 4.97 -3.59 -12.08
C GLY A 61 5.03 -5.12 -11.96
N LEU A 62 6.21 -5.71 -12.08
CA LEU A 62 6.40 -7.17 -12.04
C LEU A 62 6.77 -7.69 -10.64
N LEU A 63 7.49 -6.89 -9.85
CA LEU A 63 8.10 -7.34 -8.61
C LEU A 63 7.38 -6.85 -7.35
N VAL A 64 6.62 -5.78 -7.45
CA VAL A 64 5.92 -5.20 -6.29
C VAL A 64 4.43 -5.15 -6.53
N SER A 65 3.69 -5.71 -5.61
CA SER A 65 2.24 -5.63 -5.65
C SER A 65 1.77 -4.17 -5.50
N LYS A 66 0.79 -3.76 -6.32
CA LYS A 66 0.13 -2.46 -6.17
C LYS A 66 -0.41 -2.22 -4.76
N TYR A 67 -0.90 -3.27 -4.11
CA TYR A 67 -1.38 -3.20 -2.73
C TYR A 67 -0.31 -2.73 -1.75
N VAL A 68 0.92 -3.13 -1.96
CA VAL A 68 2.04 -2.74 -1.10
C VAL A 68 2.49 -1.33 -1.42
N MET A 69 2.58 -0.96 -2.68
CA MET A 69 2.99 0.39 -3.06
C MET A 69 2.00 1.43 -2.53
N GLU A 70 0.72 1.23 -2.79
CA GLU A 70 -0.33 2.16 -2.35
C GLU A 70 -0.52 2.09 -0.83
N GLY A 71 -0.45 0.89 -0.26
CA GLY A 71 -0.53 0.68 1.19
C GLY A 71 0.56 1.41 1.96
N ASP A 72 1.80 1.32 1.50
CA ASP A 72 2.95 2.03 2.09
C ASP A 72 2.80 3.56 2.00
N ALA A 73 2.23 4.06 0.89
CA ALA A 73 1.94 5.49 0.76
C ALA A 73 0.84 5.94 1.73
N VAL A 74 -0.22 5.14 1.92
CA VAL A 74 -1.28 5.43 2.92
C VAL A 74 -0.76 5.32 4.35
N VAL A 75 0.14 4.38 4.63
CA VAL A 75 0.81 4.32 5.94
C VAL A 75 1.65 5.57 6.18
N ALA A 76 2.43 6.02 5.18
CA ALA A 76 3.25 7.22 5.30
C ALA A 76 2.39 8.48 5.56
N GLU A 77 1.30 8.69 4.82
CA GLU A 77 0.40 9.82 5.09
C GLU A 77 -0.27 9.72 6.46
N THR A 78 -0.52 8.51 6.97
CA THR A 78 -1.13 8.29 8.28
C THR A 78 -0.13 8.54 9.42
N GLU A 79 1.12 8.13 9.24
CA GLU A 79 2.19 8.34 10.23
C GLU A 79 2.65 9.80 10.29
N LEU A 80 2.77 10.46 9.13
CA LEU A 80 3.32 11.81 9.00
C LEU A 80 2.27 12.93 9.16
N SER A 81 1.00 12.57 9.40
CA SER A 81 -0.06 13.54 9.65
C SER A 81 -0.99 13.12 10.79
N ASN A 82 -1.75 14.08 11.31
CA ASN A 82 -2.76 13.82 12.34
C ASN A 82 -4.10 13.34 11.76
N SER A 83 -4.26 13.35 10.42
CA SER A 83 -5.52 13.07 9.73
C SER A 83 -5.40 12.18 8.52
N GLY A 84 -4.34 11.35 8.43
CA GLY A 84 -4.15 10.38 7.35
C GLY A 84 -5.30 9.38 7.23
N ARG A 85 -5.53 8.87 6.02
CA ARG A 85 -6.68 7.97 5.69
C ARG A 85 -6.80 6.80 6.65
N GLY A 86 -5.69 6.20 7.09
CA GLY A 86 -5.70 5.07 8.02
C GLY A 86 -6.36 5.36 9.38
N ARG A 87 -6.49 6.64 9.77
CA ARG A 87 -7.19 7.07 11.00
C ARG A 87 -8.70 7.25 10.79
N SER A 88 -9.16 7.29 9.55
CA SER A 88 -10.56 7.52 9.22
C SER A 88 -11.40 6.27 9.45
N ALA A 89 -12.49 6.41 10.19
CA ALA A 89 -13.47 5.35 10.36
C ALA A 89 -14.14 4.99 9.03
N ASP A 90 -14.37 5.98 8.17
CA ASP A 90 -14.97 5.80 6.85
C ASP A 90 -14.07 4.97 5.93
N PHE A 91 -12.78 5.25 5.92
CA PHE A 91 -11.80 4.49 5.14
C PHE A 91 -11.75 3.00 5.56
N ASN A 92 -11.89 2.72 6.84
CA ASN A 92 -11.76 1.37 7.39
C ASN A 92 -13.09 0.59 7.47
N LYS A 93 -14.25 1.25 7.24
CA LYS A 93 -15.58 0.69 7.54
C LYS A 93 -15.90 -0.62 6.83
N TYR A 94 -15.59 -0.72 5.54
CA TYR A 94 -15.92 -1.91 4.74
C TYR A 94 -15.04 -3.10 5.07
N LEU A 95 -13.75 -2.88 5.26
CA LEU A 95 -12.85 -3.95 5.69
C LEU A 95 -13.24 -4.46 7.08
N ARG A 96 -13.56 -3.54 8.00
CA ARG A 96 -14.06 -3.90 9.33
C ARG A 96 -15.37 -4.69 9.26
N ALA A 97 -16.30 -4.30 8.39
CA ALA A 97 -17.55 -5.03 8.18
C ALA A 97 -17.30 -6.45 7.66
N MET A 98 -16.36 -6.64 6.73
CA MET A 98 -15.96 -7.96 6.25
C MET A 98 -15.40 -8.83 7.38
N TYR A 99 -14.60 -8.25 8.27
CA TYR A 99 -14.09 -8.97 9.46
C TYR A 99 -15.20 -9.41 10.39
N LEU A 100 -16.13 -8.52 10.72
CA LEU A 100 -17.21 -8.79 11.66
C LEU A 100 -18.22 -9.83 11.13
N ASN A 101 -18.38 -9.90 9.81
CA ASN A 101 -19.31 -10.84 9.17
C ASN A 101 -18.64 -12.13 8.67
N ASP A 102 -17.35 -12.31 8.92
CA ASP A 102 -16.56 -13.45 8.43
C ASP A 102 -16.62 -13.64 6.89
N ASP A 103 -16.79 -12.54 6.16
CA ASP A 103 -16.94 -12.51 4.69
C ASP A 103 -15.63 -12.24 3.98
N PHE A 104 -14.54 -12.87 4.42
CA PHE A 104 -13.25 -12.77 3.75
C PHE A 104 -13.18 -13.68 2.53
N ARG A 105 -12.73 -13.10 1.43
CA ARG A 105 -12.46 -13.82 0.18
C ARG A 105 -11.00 -14.19 0.08
N ASN A 106 -10.68 -15.18 -0.75
CA ASN A 106 -9.30 -15.54 -1.03
C ASN A 106 -8.57 -14.41 -1.79
N TRP A 107 -7.25 -14.44 -1.73
CA TRP A 107 -6.40 -13.42 -2.33
C TRP A 107 -6.70 -13.18 -3.81
N ASP A 108 -6.90 -14.26 -4.58
CA ASP A 108 -7.16 -14.15 -6.02
C ASP A 108 -8.40 -13.31 -6.30
N ARG A 109 -9.47 -13.49 -5.52
CA ARG A 109 -10.70 -12.69 -5.67
C ARG A 109 -10.51 -11.25 -5.24
N ILE A 110 -9.72 -10.99 -4.19
CA ILE A 110 -9.44 -9.61 -3.77
C ILE A 110 -8.57 -8.92 -4.81
N SER A 111 -7.51 -9.56 -5.28
CA SER A 111 -6.55 -8.95 -6.20
C SER A 111 -7.09 -8.72 -7.61
N LEU A 112 -7.97 -9.61 -8.09
CA LEU A 112 -8.60 -9.50 -9.40
C LEU A 112 -9.92 -8.71 -9.38
N GLY A 113 -10.46 -8.45 -8.19
CA GLY A 113 -11.78 -7.86 -8.02
C GLY A 113 -12.93 -8.84 -8.30
N SER A 114 -14.17 -8.41 -8.03
CA SER A 114 -15.36 -9.21 -8.27
C SER A 114 -16.56 -8.32 -8.59
N TYR A 115 -17.32 -8.64 -9.64
CA TYR A 115 -18.58 -7.97 -9.92
C TYR A 115 -19.72 -8.42 -9.00
N LYS A 116 -19.59 -9.58 -8.39
CA LYS A 116 -20.65 -10.18 -7.55
C LYS A 116 -20.48 -9.89 -6.07
N HIS A 117 -19.25 -9.75 -5.61
CA HIS A 117 -18.93 -9.60 -4.20
C HIS A 117 -18.10 -8.35 -4.00
N PHE A 118 -18.33 -7.68 -2.88
CA PHE A 118 -17.47 -6.58 -2.47
C PHE A 118 -16.03 -7.09 -2.27
N THR A 119 -15.09 -6.34 -2.80
CA THR A 119 -13.66 -6.51 -2.56
C THR A 119 -13.09 -5.17 -2.11
N PRO A 120 -12.27 -5.13 -1.06
CA PRO A 120 -11.65 -3.88 -0.62
C PRO A 120 -10.73 -3.34 -1.70
N ASP A 121 -10.65 -2.02 -1.81
CA ASP A 121 -9.75 -1.37 -2.74
C ASP A 121 -8.27 -1.53 -2.36
N ILE A 122 -7.39 -1.19 -3.30
CA ILE A 122 -5.94 -1.32 -3.14
C ILE A 122 -5.38 -0.47 -2.01
N TYR A 123 -5.98 0.68 -1.73
CA TYR A 123 -5.53 1.59 -0.68
C TYR A 123 -5.88 1.05 0.71
N THR A 124 -7.15 0.70 0.92
CA THR A 124 -7.62 0.20 2.21
C THR A 124 -6.97 -1.13 2.56
N PHE A 125 -7.00 -2.09 1.64
CA PHE A 125 -6.43 -3.40 1.90
C PHE A 125 -4.90 -3.36 1.97
N GLY A 126 -4.27 -2.58 1.09
CA GLY A 126 -2.84 -2.36 1.08
C GLY A 126 -2.34 -1.71 2.38
N TYR A 127 -3.05 -0.70 2.88
CA TYR A 127 -2.74 -0.07 4.16
C TYR A 127 -2.69 -1.08 5.30
N HIS A 128 -3.70 -1.95 5.41
CA HIS A 128 -3.75 -2.94 6.49
C HIS A 128 -2.66 -4.00 6.36
N ILE A 129 -2.36 -4.47 5.13
CA ILE A 129 -1.25 -5.39 4.89
C ILE A 129 0.07 -4.73 5.33
N GLU A 130 0.34 -3.53 4.85
CA GLU A 130 1.60 -2.84 5.10
C GLU A 130 1.76 -2.48 6.58
N ALA A 131 0.73 -1.95 7.23
CA ALA A 131 0.74 -1.63 8.65
C ALA A 131 0.98 -2.89 9.51
N TYR A 132 0.33 -4.01 9.16
CA TYR A 132 0.55 -5.27 9.84
C TYR A 132 1.98 -5.81 9.65
N MET A 133 2.50 -5.75 8.42
CA MET A 133 3.86 -6.19 8.13
C MET A 133 4.89 -5.37 8.89
N ARG A 134 4.72 -4.04 8.98
CA ARG A 134 5.58 -3.16 9.80
C ARG A 134 5.49 -3.52 11.28
N TYR A 135 4.29 -3.77 11.79
CA TYR A 135 4.09 -4.21 13.17
C TYR A 135 4.84 -5.52 13.46
N GLN A 136 4.73 -6.52 12.58
CA GLN A 136 5.37 -7.83 12.76
C GLN A 136 6.89 -7.77 12.63
N THR A 137 7.40 -6.96 11.74
CA THR A 137 8.85 -6.88 11.47
C THR A 137 9.54 -5.79 12.29
N GLN A 138 8.79 -4.93 12.95
CA GLN A 138 9.27 -3.73 13.64
C GLN A 138 10.09 -2.81 12.71
N GLN A 139 9.83 -2.86 11.43
CA GLN A 139 10.53 -2.07 10.41
C GLN A 139 9.64 -0.98 9.85
N TYR A 140 10.17 0.23 9.77
CA TYR A 140 9.47 1.42 9.25
C TYR A 140 9.30 1.41 7.71
N SER A 141 10.02 0.57 6.99
CA SER A 141 9.86 0.43 5.54
C SER A 141 10.13 -1.00 5.11
N ILE A 142 9.10 -1.64 4.59
CA ILE A 142 9.21 -3.01 4.08
C ILE A 142 9.74 -3.02 2.65
N ILE A 143 9.57 -1.92 1.91
CA ILE A 143 10.06 -1.81 0.53
C ILE A 143 11.57 -2.00 0.44
N SER A 144 12.33 -1.54 1.44
CA SER A 144 13.78 -1.77 1.51
C SER A 144 14.16 -3.26 1.63
N ASN A 145 13.26 -4.08 2.14
CA ASN A 145 13.49 -5.50 2.42
C ASN A 145 12.63 -6.45 1.57
N TYR A 146 11.95 -5.94 0.54
CA TYR A 146 11.09 -6.77 -0.31
C TYR A 146 11.80 -8.00 -0.89
N PHE A 147 13.12 -7.93 -1.05
CA PHE A 147 13.93 -9.05 -1.50
C PHE A 147 14.30 -10.04 -0.38
N TYR A 148 14.14 -9.66 0.89
CA TYR A 148 14.40 -10.54 2.02
C TYR A 148 13.13 -11.18 2.58
N ILE A 149 11.95 -10.72 2.19
CA ILE A 149 10.71 -11.39 2.58
C ILE A 149 10.61 -12.68 1.78
N PRO A 150 10.67 -13.86 2.42
CA PRO A 150 10.62 -15.13 1.71
C PRO A 150 9.40 -15.20 0.80
N VAL A 151 9.57 -15.68 -0.43
CA VAL A 151 8.53 -15.84 -1.47
C VAL A 151 7.26 -16.52 -0.93
N LYS A 152 7.36 -17.34 0.11
CA LYS A 152 6.20 -17.97 0.77
C LYS A 152 5.17 -16.98 1.32
N TYR A 153 5.55 -15.74 1.60
CA TYR A 153 4.65 -14.69 2.07
C TYR A 153 3.98 -13.92 0.92
N TRP A 154 4.56 -13.98 -0.27
CA TRP A 154 3.97 -13.40 -1.49
C TRP A 154 2.75 -14.17 -1.96
N TYR A 155 2.74 -15.50 -1.75
CA TYR A 155 1.68 -16.38 -2.22
C TYR A 155 0.45 -16.45 -1.31
N ASN A 156 0.57 -16.03 -0.06
CA ASN A 156 -0.57 -16.09 0.85
C ASN A 156 -0.51 -15.00 1.94
N PRO A 157 -0.89 -13.75 1.61
CA PRO A 157 -0.97 -12.67 2.60
C PRO A 157 -2.00 -12.95 3.72
N TYR A 158 -2.94 -13.89 3.51
CA TYR A 158 -3.89 -14.32 4.55
C TYR A 158 -3.23 -14.98 5.75
N ARG A 159 -2.07 -15.57 5.61
CA ARG A 159 -1.33 -16.06 6.77
C ARG A 159 -0.96 -14.95 7.76
N PHE A 160 -0.92 -13.71 7.29
CA PHE A 160 -0.72 -12.55 8.16
C PHE A 160 -1.99 -12.09 8.86
N LEU A 161 -3.16 -12.34 8.26
CA LEU A 161 -4.46 -11.96 8.83
C LEU A 161 -5.05 -13.06 9.75
N TYR A 162 -4.62 -14.29 9.59
CA TYR A 162 -5.07 -15.43 10.40
C TYR A 162 -4.74 -15.35 11.90
N PRO A 163 -3.58 -14.81 12.35
CA PRO A 163 -3.31 -14.70 13.79
C PRO A 163 -4.31 -13.82 14.54
N ILE A 164 -4.95 -12.88 13.85
CA ILE A 164 -5.94 -11.97 14.48
C ILE A 164 -7.21 -12.71 14.89
N LYS A 165 -7.54 -13.84 14.23
CA LYS A 165 -8.70 -14.66 14.56
C LYS A 165 -8.51 -15.53 15.81
N TYR A 166 -7.27 -15.83 16.19
CA TYR A 166 -6.99 -16.80 17.27
C TYR A 166 -6.60 -16.19 18.61
N THR A 167 -6.56 -14.85 18.71
CA THR A 167 -6.22 -14.16 19.97
C THR A 167 -7.44 -13.66 20.75
N ASN A 168 -8.66 -13.96 20.30
CA ASN A 168 -9.91 -13.67 21.02
C ASN A 168 -10.53 -14.98 21.51
N GLY A 169 -9.81 -15.71 22.31
CA GLY A 169 -10.31 -16.78 23.17
C GLY A 169 -10.15 -16.37 24.62
#